data_a13864f80da6f4d7d888250728443577
#
_entry.id   a13864f80da6f4d7d888250728443577
#
_cell.length_a   1.000
_cell.length_b   1.000
_cell.length_c   1.000
_cell.angle_alpha   90.00
_cell.angle_beta   90.00
_cell.angle_gamma   90.00
#
_symmetry.space_group_name_H-M   'P 1'
#
loop_
_entity.id
_entity.type
_entity.pdbx_description
1 polymer ?
#
loop_
_entity_poly.entity_id
_entity_poly.type
_entity_poly.pdbx_seq_one_letter_code
_entity_poly.pdbx_strand_id
1 'polypeptide(L)'
;MKKISLLLAALLVLTVALCACGSDTTSSASSETSSAVSSEVSPEAFSEVSSEVSSEAASEVSSEASTSETAAGGYGEFTTIEEGKLIMATNAQFPPYELVSDGEGFNGTGFEGIDVEIASAIADKLGLELQIDDMDFDSALVAVQNDAADVVLAGLSYSEERDEVLDFTDSYATGVQVVIVKEGSDVTMDNLGEKMIGTQRGTTGYIYASDTPENGGYGEDHVSAYDNGATAVQALVNGQVDAVIIDEAPAKEFVAANEGLTILPGNWVEEKYCAAVNEGNTALQNAINTALNELMDDGTVQEILDKYITAE
;
A
#
# COMPACT_ATOMS: atom_id res chain seq x y z
N MET A 1 25.14 -48.51 30.67
CA MET A 1 25.93 -49.39 29.79
C MET A 1 25.97 -48.69 28.47
N LYS A 2 27.02 -47.90 28.19
CA LYS A 2 28.13 -48.14 27.23
C LYS A 2 27.60 -48.46 25.84
N LYS A 3 27.85 -47.66 24.77
CA LYS A 3 29.11 -47.33 24.05
C LYS A 3 28.77 -46.15 23.09
N ILE A 4 29.40 -44.99 22.97
CA ILE A 4 30.73 -44.59 22.42
C ILE A 4 31.09 -45.26 21.08
N SER A 5 31.15 -44.42 20.01
CA SER A 5 32.05 -44.46 18.86
C SER A 5 31.81 -43.15 18.07
N LEU A 6 32.62 -42.29 17.97
CA LEU A 6 33.91 -41.73 17.60
C LEU A 6 34.40 -42.13 16.18
N LEU A 7 34.94 -41.10 15.50
CA LEU A 7 35.80 -41.08 14.29
C LEU A 7 35.06 -40.80 12.98
N LEU A 8 35.47 -39.94 12.05
CA LEU A 8 36.80 -39.41 11.72
C LEU A 8 36.67 -38.15 10.84
N ALA A 9 37.58 -37.22 11.02
CA ALA A 9 37.83 -36.04 10.21
C ALA A 9 38.36 -36.40 8.80
N ALA A 10 38.07 -35.55 7.81
CA ALA A 10 38.91 -35.40 6.62
C ALA A 10 38.99 -33.97 6.19
N LEU A 11 40.10 -33.37 6.49
CA LEU A 11 40.65 -32.11 6.03
C LEU A 11 41.07 -32.26 4.58
N LEU A 12 40.67 -31.37 3.67
CA LEU A 12 41.34 -31.21 2.40
C LEU A 12 41.57 -29.72 2.12
N VAL A 13 42.80 -29.33 2.39
CA VAL A 13 43.42 -28.06 1.98
C VAL A 13 43.89 -28.24 0.54
N LEU A 14 43.56 -27.32 -0.35
CA LEU A 14 44.28 -27.14 -1.60
C LEU A 14 44.54 -25.66 -1.82
N THR A 15 45.81 -25.34 -1.69
CA THR A 15 46.47 -24.06 -1.97
C THR A 15 46.94 -23.99 -3.42
N VAL A 16 47.31 -22.76 -3.83
CA VAL A 16 48.24 -22.35 -4.91
C VAL A 16 47.54 -22.03 -6.24
N ALA A 17 47.82 -20.96 -6.95
CA ALA A 17 48.98 -20.07 -7.02
C ALA A 17 48.64 -18.72 -7.65
N LEU A 18 49.44 -17.73 -7.24
CA LEU A 18 49.68 -16.45 -7.93
C LEU A 18 50.14 -16.62 -9.36
N CYS A 19 49.73 -15.70 -10.24
CA CYS A 19 50.61 -15.17 -11.27
C CYS A 19 50.39 -13.68 -11.42
N ALA A 20 51.38 -12.93 -10.99
CA ALA A 20 51.60 -11.51 -11.25
C ALA A 20 52.48 -11.34 -12.46
N CYS A 21 52.18 -10.32 -13.27
CA CYS A 21 53.08 -9.53 -14.12
C CYS A 21 52.23 -8.38 -14.66
N GLY A 22 52.43 -7.10 -14.41
CA GLY A 22 53.67 -6.36 -14.31
C GLY A 22 53.81 -5.45 -15.50
N SER A 23 53.91 -4.16 -15.23
CA SER A 23 54.56 -3.04 -15.95
C SER A 23 53.62 -2.00 -16.54
N ASP A 24 53.45 -0.81 -15.87
CA ASP A 24 54.20 0.45 -16.07
C ASP A 24 54.04 1.02 -17.50
N THR A 25 53.65 2.22 -17.73
CA THR A 25 54.29 3.51 -17.43
C THR A 25 53.42 4.69 -17.89
N THR A 26 53.39 5.72 -17.06
CA THR A 26 53.53 7.16 -17.31
C THR A 26 52.64 7.89 -18.33
N SER A 27 51.90 8.87 -17.85
CA SER A 27 52.24 10.28 -17.73
C SER A 27 51.62 11.23 -18.77
N SER A 28 51.19 12.36 -18.25
CA SER A 28 51.06 13.73 -18.81
C SER A 28 49.74 14.08 -19.49
N ALA A 29 48.87 14.87 -18.80
CA ALA A 29 48.88 16.31 -18.62
C ALA A 29 48.59 17.17 -19.89
N SER A 30 47.73 18.14 -19.63
CA SER A 30 47.53 19.42 -20.34
C SER A 30 46.32 19.45 -21.29
N SER A 31 45.38 20.18 -20.93
CA SER A 31 45.07 21.63 -20.98
C SER A 31 44.15 22.01 -22.12
N GLU A 32 43.07 22.68 -21.73
CA GLU A 32 42.49 23.89 -22.34
C GLU A 32 42.12 23.89 -23.82
N THR A 33 40.91 24.21 -24.19
CA THR A 33 40.37 25.56 -24.36
C THR A 33 38.96 25.50 -24.96
N SER A 34 38.06 26.20 -24.35
CA SER A 34 37.14 27.23 -24.82
C SER A 34 36.83 27.27 -26.33
N SER A 35 35.55 27.23 -26.65
CA SER A 35 34.93 28.26 -27.50
C SER A 35 33.42 28.14 -27.53
N ALA A 36 32.80 29.22 -27.04
CA ALA A 36 31.42 29.56 -27.25
C ALA A 36 31.18 29.96 -28.71
N VAL A 37 30.03 29.57 -29.25
CA VAL A 37 29.37 30.28 -30.34
C VAL A 37 27.90 30.38 -30.06
N SER A 38 27.54 31.58 -29.75
CA SER A 38 26.17 32.13 -29.77
C SER A 38 25.70 32.25 -31.21
N SER A 39 24.43 31.93 -31.48
CA SER A 39 23.71 32.51 -32.61
C SER A 39 22.23 32.57 -32.27
N GLU A 40 21.78 33.71 -31.85
CA GLU A 40 20.40 34.17 -31.94
C GLU A 40 20.00 34.31 -33.41
N VAL A 41 18.80 33.90 -33.77
CA VAL A 41 17.96 34.58 -34.77
C VAL A 41 16.46 34.34 -34.41
N SER A 42 15.80 35.42 -34.13
CA SER A 42 14.35 35.62 -34.04
C SER A 42 13.89 36.44 -35.26
N PRO A 43 12.63 36.81 -35.40
CA PRO A 43 11.51 36.09 -36.00
C PRO A 43 11.07 36.78 -37.34
N GLU A 44 10.24 36.15 -38.13
CA GLU A 44 9.33 36.90 -39.02
C GLU A 44 8.03 36.15 -39.29
N ALA A 45 6.99 36.96 -39.18
CA ALA A 45 5.59 36.69 -39.41
C ALA A 45 5.23 36.70 -40.92
N PHE A 46 4.23 35.96 -41.30
CA PHE A 46 3.33 36.25 -42.43
C PHE A 46 2.03 35.45 -42.22
N SER A 47 0.95 36.08 -41.83
CA SER A 47 -0.09 36.82 -42.60
C SER A 47 -1.05 35.90 -43.34
N GLU A 48 -2.26 36.00 -42.87
CA GLU A 48 -3.60 35.66 -43.33
C GLU A 48 -3.78 35.35 -44.85
N VAL A 49 -4.56 34.29 -45.10
CA VAL A 49 -5.55 34.30 -46.19
C VAL A 49 -6.84 33.64 -45.72
N SER A 50 -7.85 34.45 -45.63
CA SER A 50 -9.26 34.14 -45.55
C SER A 50 -9.78 33.65 -46.89
N SER A 51 -10.58 32.60 -46.92
CA SER A 51 -11.66 32.46 -47.89
C SER A 51 -12.69 31.43 -47.43
N GLU A 52 -13.90 31.93 -47.29
CA GLU A 52 -15.15 31.20 -47.12
C GLU A 52 -15.43 30.25 -48.29
N VAL A 53 -16.20 29.19 -48.08
CA VAL A 53 -17.53 28.94 -48.64
C VAL A 53 -18.01 27.50 -48.37
N SER A 54 -19.18 27.43 -47.73
CA SER A 54 -20.36 26.58 -47.99
C SER A 54 -20.36 25.10 -47.57
N SER A 55 -21.03 24.78 -46.46
CA SER A 55 -22.39 24.19 -46.43
C SER A 55 -22.57 22.77 -46.97
N GLU A 56 -23.15 21.97 -46.05
CA GLU A 56 -23.94 20.75 -46.21
C GLU A 56 -23.22 19.39 -46.09
N ALA A 57 -23.35 18.78 -44.94
CA ALA A 57 -24.21 17.62 -44.68
C ALA A 57 -24.01 17.15 -43.25
N ALA A 58 -25.05 17.30 -42.48
CA ALA A 58 -25.21 16.64 -41.21
C ALA A 58 -25.14 15.12 -41.38
N SER A 59 -24.20 14.50 -40.67
CA SER A 59 -24.30 13.11 -40.30
C SER A 59 -24.08 13.05 -38.79
N GLU A 60 -25.20 13.08 -38.07
CA GLU A 60 -25.25 12.76 -36.66
C GLU A 60 -24.75 11.31 -36.50
N VAL A 61 -23.52 11.17 -36.09
CA VAL A 61 -23.08 9.95 -35.40
C VAL A 61 -23.37 10.21 -33.93
N SER A 62 -24.59 9.85 -33.54
CA SER A 62 -24.92 9.62 -32.15
C SER A 62 -23.99 8.54 -31.64
N SER A 63 -22.96 8.96 -30.95
CA SER A 63 -22.23 8.11 -30.02
C SER A 63 -23.19 7.91 -28.85
N GLU A 64 -24.02 6.87 -28.94
CA GLU A 64 -24.67 6.32 -27.76
C GLU A 64 -23.57 5.78 -26.85
N ALA A 65 -23.18 6.61 -25.87
CA ALA A 65 -22.57 6.08 -24.66
C ALA A 65 -23.63 5.15 -24.06
N SER A 66 -23.38 3.85 -24.14
CA SER A 66 -24.14 2.83 -23.44
C SER A 66 -23.88 3.01 -21.96
N THR A 67 -24.65 3.86 -21.32
CA THR A 67 -24.77 3.85 -19.87
C THR A 67 -25.59 2.61 -19.53
N SER A 68 -24.92 1.55 -19.15
CA SER A 68 -25.55 0.38 -18.58
C SER A 68 -26.05 0.73 -17.19
N GLU A 69 -27.38 0.91 -17.08
CA GLU A 69 -28.06 1.07 -15.81
C GLU A 69 -28.03 -0.28 -15.08
N THR A 70 -27.13 -0.46 -14.12
CA THR A 70 -27.22 -1.54 -13.16
C THR A 70 -28.17 -1.08 -12.05
N ALA A 71 -29.47 -1.31 -12.23
CA ALA A 71 -30.48 -1.09 -11.19
C ALA A 71 -30.42 -2.22 -10.18
N ALA A 72 -29.49 -2.18 -9.25
CA ALA A 72 -29.50 -3.02 -8.04
C ALA A 72 -30.43 -2.37 -7.01
N GLY A 73 -31.36 -3.13 -6.45
CA GLY A 73 -32.42 -2.63 -5.62
C GLY A 73 -31.94 -1.83 -4.42
N GLY A 74 -32.33 -0.56 -4.35
CA GLY A 74 -32.20 0.29 -3.16
C GLY A 74 -30.92 1.12 -3.06
N TYR A 75 -29.86 0.83 -3.83
CA TYR A 75 -28.54 1.49 -3.69
C TYR A 75 -28.35 2.72 -4.62
N GLY A 76 -29.38 3.10 -5.41
CA GLY A 76 -29.32 4.19 -6.37
C GLY A 76 -28.66 3.77 -7.69
N GLU A 77 -28.51 4.75 -8.60
CA GLU A 77 -27.79 4.56 -9.86
C GLU A 77 -26.32 4.90 -9.64
N PHE A 78 -25.43 3.96 -9.93
CA PHE A 78 -23.99 4.14 -9.90
C PHE A 78 -23.34 3.43 -11.08
N THR A 79 -22.07 3.72 -11.34
CA THR A 79 -21.27 3.07 -12.39
C THR A 79 -19.96 2.56 -11.77
N THR A 80 -19.48 1.44 -12.32
CA THR A 80 -18.15 0.91 -12.05
C THR A 80 -17.29 1.01 -13.31
N ILE A 81 -15.98 0.90 -13.16
CA ILE A 81 -14.99 0.97 -14.25
C ILE A 81 -15.27 -0.14 -15.27
N GLU A 82 -15.53 -1.35 -14.79
CA GLU A 82 -15.93 -2.48 -15.62
C GLU A 82 -17.36 -2.91 -15.25
N GLU A 83 -18.24 -2.96 -16.25
CA GLU A 83 -19.65 -3.29 -16.05
C GLU A 83 -19.81 -4.65 -15.35
N GLY A 84 -20.59 -4.66 -14.26
CA GLY A 84 -20.87 -5.86 -13.47
C GLY A 84 -19.76 -6.28 -12.53
N LYS A 85 -18.67 -5.52 -12.41
CA LYS A 85 -17.60 -5.78 -11.47
C LYS A 85 -17.41 -4.65 -10.47
N LEU A 86 -16.91 -4.99 -9.29
CA LEU A 86 -16.32 -4.10 -8.32
C LEU A 86 -14.83 -4.40 -8.27
N ILE A 87 -14.00 -3.49 -8.78
CA ILE A 87 -12.54 -3.63 -8.78
C ILE A 87 -12.01 -3.02 -7.48
N MET A 88 -11.50 -3.88 -6.59
CA MET A 88 -10.89 -3.50 -5.32
C MET A 88 -9.38 -3.45 -5.46
N ALA A 89 -8.77 -2.29 -5.22
CA ALA A 89 -7.33 -2.18 -5.00
C ALA A 89 -7.00 -2.47 -3.54
N THR A 90 -5.92 -3.22 -3.32
CA THR A 90 -5.45 -3.59 -1.97
C THR A 90 -3.95 -3.87 -1.96
N ASN A 91 -3.37 -4.04 -0.76
CA ASN A 91 -2.02 -4.56 -0.57
C ASN A 91 -2.08 -5.86 0.24
N ALA A 92 -2.17 -7.00 -0.45
CA ALA A 92 -2.42 -8.31 0.14
C ALA A 92 -1.21 -8.90 0.89
N GLN A 93 -0.57 -8.07 1.72
CA GLN A 93 0.55 -8.38 2.61
C GLN A 93 0.31 -7.81 4.03
N PHE A 94 -0.95 -7.61 4.40
CA PHE A 94 -1.37 -6.99 5.66
C PHE A 94 -2.34 -7.89 6.45
N PRO A 95 -1.86 -9.07 6.94
CA PRO A 95 -2.70 -9.97 7.72
C PRO A 95 -3.15 -9.34 9.04
N PRO A 96 -4.38 -9.59 9.52
CA PRO A 96 -5.40 -10.48 8.95
C PRO A 96 -6.39 -9.76 8.02
N TYR A 97 -6.13 -8.51 7.60
CA TYR A 97 -7.05 -7.74 6.77
C TYR A 97 -7.06 -8.21 5.32
N GLU A 98 -5.89 -8.36 4.69
CA GLU A 98 -5.76 -8.86 3.34
C GLU A 98 -4.45 -9.62 3.13
N LEU A 99 -4.55 -10.78 2.53
CA LEU A 99 -3.40 -11.62 2.19
C LEU A 99 -3.70 -12.51 0.99
N VAL A 100 -2.64 -12.84 0.25
CA VAL A 100 -2.71 -13.85 -0.81
C VAL A 100 -2.97 -15.21 -0.15
N SER A 101 -4.01 -15.92 -0.59
CA SER A 101 -4.32 -17.24 -0.07
C SER A 101 -3.39 -18.30 -0.66
N ASP A 102 -3.06 -19.33 0.13
CA ASP A 102 -2.36 -20.52 -0.35
C ASP A 102 -3.24 -21.42 -1.25
N GLY A 103 -4.54 -21.10 -1.41
CA GLY A 103 -5.55 -21.84 -2.14
C GLY A 103 -6.37 -20.99 -3.11
N GLU A 104 -7.66 -21.30 -3.20
CA GLU A 104 -8.60 -20.56 -4.06
C GLU A 104 -9.00 -19.20 -3.46
N GLY A 105 -8.67 -18.96 -2.17
CA GLY A 105 -9.07 -17.77 -1.45
C GLY A 105 -10.58 -17.71 -1.16
N PHE A 106 -11.01 -16.59 -0.57
CA PHE A 106 -12.41 -16.36 -0.29
C PHE A 106 -13.21 -16.21 -1.60
N ASN A 107 -14.26 -17.00 -1.75
CA ASN A 107 -15.11 -17.05 -2.96
C ASN A 107 -14.33 -17.21 -4.28
N GLY A 108 -13.14 -17.82 -4.25
CA GLY A 108 -12.34 -18.08 -5.46
C GLY A 108 -11.54 -16.87 -5.95
N THR A 109 -11.40 -15.83 -5.14
CA THR A 109 -10.65 -14.60 -5.49
C THR A 109 -9.14 -14.80 -5.51
N GLY A 110 -8.60 -15.83 -4.87
CA GLY A 110 -7.16 -16.01 -4.63
C GLY A 110 -6.65 -15.26 -3.38
N PHE A 111 -7.51 -14.52 -2.69
CA PHE A 111 -7.21 -13.72 -1.51
C PHE A 111 -8.09 -14.09 -0.34
N GLU A 112 -7.67 -13.75 0.87
CA GLU A 112 -8.43 -13.93 2.09
C GLU A 112 -8.15 -12.80 3.09
N GLY A 113 -9.02 -12.62 4.07
CA GLY A 113 -8.89 -11.61 5.11
C GLY A 113 -10.17 -10.78 5.30
N ILE A 114 -10.13 -9.92 6.29
CA ILE A 114 -11.27 -9.08 6.72
C ILE A 114 -11.76 -8.22 5.56
N ASP A 115 -10.87 -7.47 4.93
CA ASP A 115 -11.21 -6.51 3.87
C ASP A 115 -11.71 -7.24 2.61
N VAL A 116 -11.12 -8.41 2.30
CA VAL A 116 -11.57 -9.27 1.21
C VAL A 116 -13.01 -9.76 1.43
N GLU A 117 -13.33 -10.21 2.64
CA GLU A 117 -14.70 -10.69 2.95
C GLU A 117 -15.72 -9.55 3.01
N ILE A 118 -15.35 -8.38 3.55
CA ILE A 118 -16.20 -7.19 3.56
C ILE A 118 -16.47 -6.72 2.13
N ALA A 119 -15.42 -6.60 1.29
CA ALA A 119 -15.57 -6.20 -0.10
C ALA A 119 -16.42 -7.19 -0.90
N SER A 120 -16.26 -8.51 -0.67
CA SER A 120 -17.10 -9.54 -1.28
C SER A 120 -18.56 -9.39 -0.86
N ALA A 121 -18.83 -9.15 0.41
CA ALA A 121 -20.21 -8.96 0.90
C ALA A 121 -20.85 -7.68 0.34
N ILE A 122 -20.07 -6.61 0.19
CA ILE A 122 -20.52 -5.36 -0.47
C ILE A 122 -20.84 -5.64 -1.94
N ALA A 123 -19.93 -6.30 -2.67
CA ALA A 123 -20.14 -6.65 -4.08
C ALA A 123 -21.40 -7.50 -4.27
N ASP A 124 -21.61 -8.50 -3.43
CA ASP A 124 -22.81 -9.36 -3.44
C ASP A 124 -24.10 -8.53 -3.24
N LYS A 125 -24.11 -7.59 -2.30
CA LYS A 125 -25.27 -6.70 -2.08
C LYS A 125 -25.54 -5.79 -3.28
N LEU A 126 -24.48 -5.31 -3.94
CA LEU A 126 -24.58 -4.46 -5.13
C LEU A 126 -24.87 -5.26 -6.40
N GLY A 127 -24.83 -6.58 -6.37
CA GLY A 127 -25.01 -7.46 -7.53
C GLY A 127 -23.83 -7.44 -8.49
N LEU A 128 -22.62 -7.21 -7.97
CA LEU A 128 -21.36 -7.15 -8.71
C LEU A 128 -20.47 -8.37 -8.44
N GLU A 129 -19.60 -8.70 -9.37
CA GLU A 129 -18.50 -9.63 -9.17
C GLU A 129 -17.30 -8.88 -8.58
N LEU A 130 -16.73 -9.35 -7.45
CA LEU A 130 -15.53 -8.77 -6.88
C LEU A 130 -14.31 -9.18 -7.70
N GLN A 131 -13.53 -8.21 -8.15
CA GLN A 131 -12.17 -8.39 -8.68
C GLN A 131 -11.20 -7.73 -7.71
N ILE A 132 -10.08 -8.39 -7.38
CA ILE A 132 -9.06 -7.86 -6.47
C ILE A 132 -7.78 -7.64 -7.25
N ASP A 133 -7.28 -6.42 -7.19
CA ASP A 133 -6.01 -5.99 -7.78
C ASP A 133 -5.02 -5.71 -6.65
N ASP A 134 -4.06 -6.64 -6.46
CA ASP A 134 -3.00 -6.55 -5.45
C ASP A 134 -1.84 -5.70 -5.94
N MET A 135 -1.42 -4.72 -5.14
CA MET A 135 -0.32 -3.81 -5.46
C MET A 135 0.27 -3.20 -4.17
N ASP A 136 1.33 -2.40 -4.28
CA ASP A 136 1.84 -1.64 -3.14
C ASP A 136 0.78 -0.68 -2.61
N PHE A 137 0.76 -0.45 -1.29
CA PHE A 137 -0.30 0.30 -0.61
C PHE A 137 -0.51 1.71 -1.16
N ASP A 138 0.57 2.47 -1.38
CA ASP A 138 0.50 3.81 -1.98
C ASP A 138 0.01 3.76 -3.45
N SER A 139 0.34 2.70 -4.18
CA SER A 139 -0.16 2.46 -5.53
C SER A 139 -1.66 2.16 -5.54
N ALA A 140 -2.20 1.46 -4.53
CA ALA A 140 -3.63 1.20 -4.40
C ALA A 140 -4.44 2.51 -4.25
N LEU A 141 -3.95 3.45 -3.45
CA LEU A 141 -4.57 4.78 -3.32
C LEU A 141 -4.55 5.53 -4.65
N VAL A 142 -3.42 5.52 -5.36
CA VAL A 142 -3.26 6.16 -6.67
C VAL A 142 -4.13 5.49 -7.74
N ALA A 143 -4.32 4.16 -7.67
CA ALA A 143 -5.17 3.43 -8.62
C ALA A 143 -6.62 3.93 -8.55
N VAL A 144 -7.16 4.10 -7.35
CA VAL A 144 -8.52 4.64 -7.16
C VAL A 144 -8.63 6.09 -7.61
N GLN A 145 -7.66 6.96 -7.28
CA GLN A 145 -7.62 8.36 -7.71
C GLN A 145 -7.59 8.54 -9.24
N ASN A 146 -7.08 7.55 -9.97
CA ASN A 146 -6.96 7.57 -11.42
C ASN A 146 -7.99 6.69 -12.14
N ASP A 147 -9.06 6.27 -11.47
CA ASP A 147 -10.09 5.38 -12.02
C ASP A 147 -9.53 4.08 -12.61
N ALA A 148 -8.47 3.53 -12.00
CA ALA A 148 -7.93 2.21 -12.33
C ALA A 148 -8.49 1.11 -11.41
N ALA A 149 -9.07 1.50 -10.27
CA ALA A 149 -9.85 0.66 -9.39
C ALA A 149 -11.07 1.43 -8.87
N ASP A 150 -12.18 0.73 -8.58
CA ASP A 150 -13.42 1.32 -8.11
C ASP A 150 -13.36 1.73 -6.65
N VAL A 151 -12.68 0.93 -5.83
CA VAL A 151 -12.63 1.08 -4.39
C VAL A 151 -11.29 0.60 -3.85
N VAL A 152 -10.82 1.19 -2.76
CA VAL A 152 -9.71 0.67 -1.95
C VAL A 152 -10.23 0.21 -0.60
N LEU A 153 -9.88 -1.05 -0.24
CA LEU A 153 -9.92 -1.61 1.11
C LEU A 153 -8.52 -2.22 1.35
N ALA A 154 -7.80 -1.73 2.35
CA ALA A 154 -6.42 -2.09 2.62
C ALA A 154 -6.00 -1.73 4.06
N GLY A 155 -6.86 -2.03 5.06
CA GLY A 155 -6.69 -1.49 6.41
C GLY A 155 -6.56 0.03 6.37
N LEU A 156 -7.32 0.68 5.48
CA LEU A 156 -7.14 2.08 5.13
C LEU A 156 -7.69 3.01 6.22
N SER A 157 -6.79 3.71 6.91
CA SER A 157 -7.17 4.74 7.88
C SER A 157 -7.66 6.01 7.20
N TYR A 158 -8.80 6.55 7.68
CA TYR A 158 -9.23 7.89 7.35
C TYR A 158 -8.20 8.94 7.81
N SER A 159 -7.93 9.93 7.00
CA SER A 159 -7.25 11.18 7.38
C SER A 159 -7.78 12.36 6.59
N GLU A 160 -7.68 13.57 7.16
CA GLU A 160 -8.12 14.80 6.47
C GLU A 160 -7.34 15.03 5.16
N GLU A 161 -6.07 14.64 5.09
CA GLU A 161 -5.26 14.76 3.89
C GLU A 161 -5.73 13.82 2.78
N ARG A 162 -6.09 12.58 3.12
CA ARG A 162 -6.62 11.62 2.15
C ARG A 162 -8.02 12.00 1.70
N ASP A 163 -8.83 12.60 2.57
CA ASP A 163 -10.19 13.08 2.28
C ASP A 163 -10.21 14.26 1.28
N GLU A 164 -9.05 14.88 1.01
CA GLU A 164 -8.93 15.89 -0.05
C GLU A 164 -8.92 15.27 -1.48
N VAL A 165 -8.67 13.97 -1.59
CA VAL A 165 -8.45 13.27 -2.88
C VAL A 165 -9.19 11.94 -3.00
N LEU A 166 -9.93 11.52 -1.98
CA LEU A 166 -10.73 10.30 -1.90
C LEU A 166 -12.02 10.55 -1.12
N ASP A 167 -13.13 9.96 -1.55
CA ASP A 167 -14.39 9.92 -0.82
C ASP A 167 -14.48 8.67 0.05
N PHE A 168 -14.57 8.82 1.37
CA PHE A 168 -14.59 7.73 2.34
C PHE A 168 -16.00 7.24 2.68
N THR A 169 -16.12 5.96 3.03
CA THR A 169 -17.31 5.38 3.68
C THR A 169 -17.31 5.65 5.19
N ASP A 170 -18.36 5.22 5.87
CA ASP A 170 -18.34 5.05 7.32
C ASP A 170 -17.27 4.00 7.71
N SER A 171 -16.79 4.10 8.95
CA SER A 171 -15.75 3.20 9.46
C SER A 171 -16.32 1.82 9.79
N TYR A 172 -15.66 0.75 9.31
CA TYR A 172 -16.02 -0.64 9.59
C TYR A 172 -15.19 -1.29 10.69
N ALA A 173 -14.00 -0.73 11.00
CA ALA A 173 -13.11 -1.24 12.04
C ALA A 173 -12.31 -0.11 12.69
N THR A 174 -11.67 -0.44 13.81
CA THR A 174 -10.72 0.45 14.49
C THR A 174 -9.33 -0.17 14.40
N GLY A 175 -8.37 0.60 13.88
CA GLY A 175 -6.95 0.28 13.89
C GLY A 175 -6.25 0.90 15.10
N VAL A 176 -5.19 0.27 15.55
CA VAL A 176 -4.34 0.78 16.63
C VAL A 176 -2.89 0.62 16.21
N GLN A 177 -2.16 1.73 16.08
CA GLN A 177 -0.73 1.69 15.81
C GLN A 177 0.04 1.30 17.06
N VAL A 178 0.94 0.32 16.92
CA VAL A 178 1.81 -0.19 17.98
C VAL A 178 3.27 -0.23 17.54
N VAL A 179 4.16 -0.53 18.47
CA VAL A 179 5.60 -0.58 18.23
C VAL A 179 6.13 -1.99 18.47
N ILE A 180 6.66 -2.63 17.41
CA ILE A 180 7.37 -3.90 17.50
C ILE A 180 8.86 -3.63 17.75
N VAL A 181 9.44 -4.36 18.68
CA VAL A 181 10.88 -4.29 19.02
C VAL A 181 11.45 -5.68 19.22
N LYS A 182 12.77 -5.82 19.25
CA LYS A 182 13.42 -7.06 19.69
C LYS A 182 13.24 -7.25 21.19
N GLU A 183 12.98 -8.47 21.62
CA GLU A 183 12.96 -8.82 23.04
C GLU A 183 14.28 -8.44 23.74
N GLY A 184 14.16 -7.78 24.88
CA GLY A 184 15.31 -7.34 25.65
C GLY A 184 16.08 -6.15 25.09
N SER A 185 15.56 -5.47 24.04
CA SER A 185 16.12 -4.21 23.57
C SER A 185 15.90 -3.10 24.60
N ASP A 186 16.63 -2.00 24.47
CA ASP A 186 16.50 -0.78 25.30
C ASP A 186 15.45 0.21 24.74
N VAL A 187 14.74 -0.17 23.67
CA VAL A 187 13.73 0.67 23.05
C VAL A 187 12.48 0.76 23.94
N THR A 188 12.00 1.97 24.11
CA THR A 188 10.78 2.29 24.86
C THR A 188 10.00 3.37 24.12
N MET A 189 8.72 3.57 24.43
CA MET A 189 7.93 4.66 23.84
C MET A 189 8.59 6.03 24.04
N ASP A 190 9.26 6.26 25.18
CA ASP A 190 9.88 7.54 25.52
C ASP A 190 11.16 7.84 24.73
N ASN A 191 11.85 6.82 24.21
CA ASN A 191 13.12 7.02 23.49
C ASN A 191 13.06 6.70 21.98
N LEU A 192 11.87 6.51 21.42
CA LEU A 192 11.69 6.25 19.99
C LEU A 192 12.33 7.32 19.09
N GLY A 193 12.31 8.58 19.49
CA GLY A 193 12.96 9.68 18.76
C GLY A 193 14.49 9.60 18.67
N GLU A 194 15.13 8.68 19.39
CA GLU A 194 16.57 8.41 19.34
C GLU A 194 16.89 7.13 18.52
N LYS A 195 15.89 6.49 17.95
CA LYS A 195 15.98 5.17 17.31
C LYS A 195 15.68 5.27 15.81
N MET A 196 16.14 4.25 15.07
CA MET A 196 15.72 4.07 13.69
C MET A 196 14.42 3.28 13.65
N ILE A 197 13.41 3.83 13.03
CA ILE A 197 12.05 3.28 12.98
C ILE A 197 11.78 2.79 11.56
N GLY A 198 11.31 1.55 11.43
CA GLY A 198 10.79 1.01 10.16
C GLY A 198 9.28 1.20 10.10
N THR A 199 8.77 1.59 8.95
CA THR A 199 7.34 1.71 8.67
C THR A 199 7.04 1.26 7.24
N GLN A 200 5.77 1.01 6.92
CA GLN A 200 5.35 0.82 5.54
C GLN A 200 5.12 2.19 4.88
N ARG A 201 5.58 2.34 3.64
CA ARG A 201 5.44 3.57 2.83
C ARG A 201 3.97 3.95 2.66
N GLY A 202 3.68 5.24 2.75
CA GLY A 202 2.35 5.80 2.49
C GLY A 202 1.32 5.55 3.59
N THR A 203 1.65 4.76 4.64
CA THR A 203 0.75 4.54 5.78
C THR A 203 0.75 5.71 6.76
N THR A 204 -0.26 5.78 7.60
CA THR A 204 -0.32 6.75 8.71
C THR A 204 0.82 6.56 9.69
N GLY A 205 1.26 5.32 9.93
CA GLY A 205 2.45 5.03 10.73
C GLY A 205 3.72 5.70 10.16
N TYR A 206 3.89 5.73 8.83
CA TYR A 206 4.97 6.49 8.19
C TYR A 206 4.76 7.99 8.33
N ILE A 207 3.57 8.50 7.95
CA ILE A 207 3.26 9.94 7.94
C ILE A 207 3.50 10.55 9.33
N TYR A 208 2.92 9.95 10.37
CA TYR A 208 3.05 10.48 11.73
C TYR A 208 4.46 10.33 12.30
N ALA A 209 5.14 9.19 12.06
CA ALA A 209 6.49 8.99 12.58
C ALA A 209 7.52 9.91 11.90
N SER A 210 7.40 10.16 10.59
CA SER A 210 8.33 10.98 9.82
C SER A 210 8.09 12.49 9.95
N ASP A 211 6.94 12.88 10.50
CA ASP A 211 6.65 14.31 10.76
C ASP A 211 7.65 14.92 11.74
N THR A 212 7.65 16.23 11.80
CA THR A 212 8.58 16.99 12.64
C THR A 212 8.29 16.74 14.14
N PRO A 213 9.30 16.87 15.01
CA PRO A 213 9.11 16.76 16.46
C PRO A 213 8.13 17.81 17.01
N GLU A 214 7.99 18.97 16.38
CA GLU A 214 7.02 19.99 16.74
C GLU A 214 5.57 19.53 16.59
N ASN A 215 5.33 18.62 15.61
CA ASN A 215 4.02 18.01 15.33
C ASN A 215 3.84 16.65 16.03
N GLY A 216 4.84 16.20 16.79
CA GLY A 216 4.80 14.95 17.56
C GLY A 216 5.43 13.75 16.84
N GLY A 217 5.99 13.93 15.65
CA GLY A 217 6.78 12.94 14.93
C GLY A 217 8.23 12.85 15.43
N TYR A 218 9.02 12.05 14.75
CA TYR A 218 10.44 11.84 15.10
C TYR A 218 11.39 12.40 14.05
N GLY A 219 10.89 12.85 12.91
CA GLY A 219 11.62 13.37 11.77
C GLY A 219 11.98 12.30 10.74
N GLU A 220 11.99 12.70 9.48
CA GLU A 220 12.24 11.81 8.34
C GLU A 220 13.59 11.07 8.43
N ASP A 221 14.62 11.69 9.01
CA ASP A 221 15.94 11.09 9.21
C ASP A 221 15.93 9.87 10.17
N HIS A 222 14.90 9.74 10.99
CA HIS A 222 14.72 8.65 11.94
C HIS A 222 13.79 7.53 11.42
N VAL A 223 13.21 7.69 10.22
CA VAL A 223 12.21 6.76 9.68
C VAL A 223 12.67 6.17 8.35
N SER A 224 12.65 4.85 8.27
CA SER A 224 12.90 4.09 7.04
C SER A 224 11.59 3.53 6.52
N ALA A 225 11.17 3.96 5.32
CA ALA A 225 9.98 3.47 4.65
C ALA A 225 10.28 2.21 3.82
N TYR A 226 9.47 1.16 4.00
CA TYR A 226 9.53 -0.10 3.28
C TYR A 226 8.27 -0.29 2.43
N ASP A 227 8.32 -1.17 1.44
CA ASP A 227 7.19 -1.41 0.53
C ASP A 227 6.02 -2.13 1.22
N ASN A 228 6.32 -2.91 2.28
CA ASN A 228 5.31 -3.59 3.10
C ASN A 228 5.78 -3.81 4.55
N GLY A 229 4.83 -4.14 5.43
CA GLY A 229 5.11 -4.37 6.86
C GLY A 229 6.05 -5.55 7.11
N ALA A 230 5.94 -6.63 6.34
CA ALA A 230 6.80 -7.80 6.46
C ALA A 230 8.28 -7.45 6.20
N THR A 231 8.55 -6.60 5.21
CA THR A 231 9.91 -6.12 4.90
C THR A 231 10.44 -5.22 6.02
N ALA A 232 9.61 -4.35 6.60
CA ALA A 232 9.99 -3.54 7.75
C ALA A 232 10.35 -4.42 8.97
N VAL A 233 9.55 -5.46 9.24
CA VAL A 233 9.83 -6.42 10.32
C VAL A 233 11.11 -7.22 10.04
N GLN A 234 11.37 -7.62 8.81
CA GLN A 234 12.66 -8.27 8.48
C GLN A 234 13.85 -7.31 8.66
N ALA A 235 13.69 -6.03 8.39
CA ALA A 235 14.73 -5.04 8.68
C ALA A 235 14.99 -4.93 10.19
N LEU A 236 13.96 -5.01 11.04
CA LEU A 236 14.11 -5.08 12.49
C LEU A 236 14.85 -6.35 12.91
N VAL A 237 14.45 -7.53 12.42
CA VAL A 237 15.14 -8.82 12.70
C VAL A 237 16.62 -8.73 12.33
N ASN A 238 16.95 -8.12 11.20
CA ASN A 238 18.32 -7.95 10.72
C ASN A 238 19.09 -6.82 11.43
N GLY A 239 18.46 -6.00 12.28
CA GLY A 239 19.09 -4.89 13.00
C GLY A 239 19.40 -3.68 12.11
N GLN A 240 18.64 -3.50 11.04
CA GLN A 240 18.71 -2.32 10.17
C GLN A 240 17.88 -1.16 10.74
N VAL A 241 16.84 -1.49 11.50
CA VAL A 241 16.05 -0.55 12.31
C VAL A 241 15.95 -1.09 13.74
N ASP A 242 15.60 -0.24 14.68
CA ASP A 242 15.49 -0.54 16.11
C ASP A 242 14.06 -0.88 16.53
N ALA A 243 13.08 -0.36 15.80
CA ALA A 243 11.66 -0.53 16.03
C ALA A 243 10.88 -0.58 14.71
N VAL A 244 9.66 -1.12 14.72
CA VAL A 244 8.70 -1.02 13.62
C VAL A 244 7.39 -0.48 14.16
N ILE A 245 6.83 0.55 13.53
CA ILE A 245 5.48 1.05 13.81
C ILE A 245 4.54 0.46 12.75
N ILE A 246 3.50 -0.20 13.22
CA ILE A 246 2.48 -0.84 12.39
C ILE A 246 1.22 -1.09 13.24
N ASP A 247 0.10 -1.40 12.60
CA ASP A 247 -1.14 -1.74 13.29
C ASP A 247 -1.04 -3.01 14.15
N GLU A 248 -1.80 -3.04 15.25
CA GLU A 248 -1.71 -4.08 16.27
C GLU A 248 -2.05 -5.47 15.75
N ALA A 249 -3.08 -5.59 14.90
CA ALA A 249 -3.48 -6.89 14.38
C ALA A 249 -2.37 -7.53 13.50
N PRO A 250 -1.84 -6.86 12.46
CA PRO A 250 -0.68 -7.38 11.73
C PRO A 250 0.58 -7.48 12.60
N ALA A 251 0.78 -6.61 13.59
CA ALA A 251 1.90 -6.71 14.52
C ALA A 251 1.89 -8.03 15.29
N LYS A 252 0.72 -8.48 15.77
CA LYS A 252 0.56 -9.76 16.45
C LYS A 252 0.93 -10.94 15.54
N GLU A 253 0.47 -10.92 14.29
CA GLU A 253 0.81 -11.95 13.30
C GLU A 253 2.33 -11.98 13.01
N PHE A 254 2.95 -10.82 12.81
CA PHE A 254 4.39 -10.74 12.58
C PHE A 254 5.22 -11.17 13.78
N VAL A 255 4.81 -10.82 14.99
CA VAL A 255 5.51 -11.27 16.23
C VAL A 255 5.34 -12.77 16.42
N ALA A 256 4.16 -13.32 16.16
CA ALA A 256 3.92 -14.77 16.22
C ALA A 256 4.78 -15.56 15.21
N ALA A 257 5.03 -14.97 14.04
CA ALA A 257 5.84 -15.58 12.97
C ALA A 257 7.36 -15.40 13.14
N ASN A 258 7.82 -14.50 14.04
CA ASN A 258 9.23 -14.15 14.19
C ASN A 258 9.66 -14.22 15.67
N GLU A 259 10.36 -15.30 16.06
CA GLU A 259 10.88 -15.46 17.42
C GLU A 259 11.80 -14.28 17.83
N GLY A 260 11.71 -13.86 19.08
CA GLY A 260 12.54 -12.80 19.65
C GLY A 260 12.06 -11.38 19.35
N LEU A 261 10.84 -11.23 18.84
CA LEU A 261 10.14 -9.95 18.73
C LEU A 261 9.04 -9.82 19.79
N THR A 262 8.73 -8.59 20.17
CA THR A 262 7.64 -8.27 21.09
C THR A 262 7.02 -6.93 20.73
N ILE A 263 5.77 -6.73 21.11
CA ILE A 263 5.08 -5.44 21.01
C ILE A 263 5.31 -4.67 22.31
N LEU A 264 5.70 -3.41 22.21
CA LEU A 264 5.80 -2.54 23.40
C LEU A 264 4.40 -2.31 24.00
N PRO A 265 4.29 -2.26 25.33
CA PRO A 265 3.01 -1.97 25.98
C PRO A 265 2.55 -0.53 25.69
N GLY A 266 1.27 -0.39 25.38
CA GLY A 266 0.62 0.88 25.09
C GLY A 266 0.34 1.08 23.59
N ASN A 267 -0.68 1.88 23.32
CA ASN A 267 -1.08 2.25 21.96
C ASN A 267 -0.37 3.55 21.58
N TRP A 268 0.11 3.61 20.35
CA TRP A 268 0.72 4.83 19.82
C TRP A 268 -0.33 5.78 19.25
N VAL A 269 -1.18 5.28 18.35
CA VAL A 269 -2.30 6.03 17.74
C VAL A 269 -3.48 5.09 17.56
N GLU A 270 -4.70 5.60 17.70
CA GLU A 270 -5.95 4.90 17.37
C GLU A 270 -6.56 5.52 16.12
N GLU A 271 -7.00 4.69 15.19
CA GLU A 271 -7.45 5.07 13.86
C GLU A 271 -8.74 4.36 13.46
N LYS A 272 -9.40 4.87 12.43
CA LYS A 272 -10.63 4.28 11.90
C LYS A 272 -10.39 3.78 10.47
N TYR A 273 -10.68 2.52 10.22
CA TYR A 273 -10.60 1.94 8.89
C TYR A 273 -11.89 2.12 8.12
N CYS A 274 -11.76 2.61 6.89
CA CYS A 274 -12.83 2.90 5.97
C CYS A 274 -12.47 2.36 4.58
N ALA A 275 -13.48 2.09 3.76
CA ALA A 275 -13.27 1.99 2.32
C ALA A 275 -13.26 3.38 1.70
N ALA A 276 -12.59 3.54 0.56
CA ALA A 276 -12.63 4.82 -0.16
C ALA A 276 -12.71 4.62 -1.68
N VAL A 277 -13.37 5.56 -2.34
CA VAL A 277 -13.49 5.65 -3.79
C VAL A 277 -12.82 6.93 -4.30
N ASN A 278 -12.73 7.11 -5.62
CA ASN A 278 -12.21 8.34 -6.20
C ASN A 278 -13.03 9.56 -5.78
N GLU A 279 -12.35 10.68 -5.49
CA GLU A 279 -12.98 11.96 -5.14
C GLU A 279 -14.04 12.36 -6.17
N GLY A 280 -15.23 12.72 -5.67
CA GLY A 280 -16.37 13.08 -6.47
C GLY A 280 -17.20 11.92 -7.04
N ASN A 281 -16.79 10.65 -6.84
CA ASN A 281 -17.61 9.49 -7.22
C ASN A 281 -18.67 9.18 -6.14
N THR A 282 -19.42 10.19 -5.76
CA THR A 282 -20.40 10.16 -4.67
C THR A 282 -21.49 9.10 -4.89
N ALA A 283 -21.82 8.77 -6.15
CA ALA A 283 -22.84 7.77 -6.45
C ALA A 283 -22.37 6.36 -6.01
N LEU A 284 -21.16 5.98 -6.38
CA LEU A 284 -20.57 4.70 -5.97
C LEU A 284 -20.27 4.69 -4.47
N GLN A 285 -19.72 5.77 -3.91
CA GLN A 285 -19.47 5.93 -2.47
C GLN A 285 -20.76 5.69 -1.68
N ASN A 286 -21.89 6.32 -2.05
CA ASN A 286 -23.16 6.13 -1.37
C ASN A 286 -23.69 4.70 -1.48
N ALA A 287 -23.53 4.06 -2.64
CA ALA A 287 -23.94 2.67 -2.84
C ALA A 287 -23.14 1.72 -1.95
N ILE A 288 -21.82 1.84 -1.95
CA ILE A 288 -20.91 1.05 -1.09
C ILE A 288 -21.21 1.33 0.38
N ASN A 289 -21.33 2.59 0.78
CA ASN A 289 -21.57 2.96 2.17
C ASN A 289 -22.94 2.45 2.66
N THR A 290 -23.98 2.47 1.82
CA THR A 290 -25.28 1.91 2.16
C THR A 290 -25.19 0.39 2.36
N ALA A 291 -24.52 -0.31 1.45
CA ALA A 291 -24.31 -1.76 1.57
C ALA A 291 -23.49 -2.11 2.83
N LEU A 292 -22.43 -1.34 3.11
CA LEU A 292 -21.59 -1.51 4.30
C LEU A 292 -22.39 -1.29 5.59
N ASN A 293 -23.21 -0.22 5.66
CA ASN A 293 -24.05 0.04 6.83
C ASN A 293 -25.08 -1.07 7.07
N GLU A 294 -25.69 -1.62 6.02
CA GLU A 294 -26.57 -2.79 6.15
C GLU A 294 -25.82 -4.01 6.68
N LEU A 295 -24.58 -4.26 6.26
CA LEU A 295 -23.74 -5.36 6.76
C LEU A 295 -23.29 -5.14 8.22
N MET A 296 -23.11 -3.89 8.63
CA MET A 296 -22.86 -3.55 10.03
C MET A 296 -24.11 -3.76 10.88
N ASP A 297 -25.26 -3.31 10.40
CA ASP A 297 -26.54 -3.40 11.12
C ASP A 297 -27.01 -4.85 11.30
N ASP A 298 -26.78 -5.72 10.33
CA ASP A 298 -27.16 -7.14 10.39
C ASP A 298 -26.12 -8.02 11.11
N GLY A 299 -24.96 -7.45 11.48
CA GLY A 299 -23.89 -8.10 12.23
C GLY A 299 -22.85 -8.82 11.37
N THR A 300 -22.98 -8.83 10.04
CA THR A 300 -22.05 -9.53 9.13
C THR A 300 -20.61 -9.00 9.29
N VAL A 301 -20.42 -7.67 9.36
CA VAL A 301 -19.10 -7.07 9.57
C VAL A 301 -18.49 -7.54 10.89
N GLN A 302 -19.29 -7.59 11.97
CA GLN A 302 -18.80 -8.06 13.26
C GLN A 302 -18.43 -9.55 13.24
N GLU A 303 -19.21 -10.38 12.58
CA GLU A 303 -18.88 -11.81 12.41
C GLU A 303 -17.58 -12.02 11.63
N ILE A 304 -17.33 -11.19 10.60
CA ILE A 304 -16.07 -11.21 9.85
C ILE A 304 -14.90 -10.79 10.76
N LEU A 305 -15.03 -9.68 11.48
CA LEU A 305 -14.00 -9.22 12.42
C LEU A 305 -13.69 -10.27 13.48
N ASP A 306 -14.69 -10.87 14.11
CA ASP A 306 -14.55 -11.88 15.17
C ASP A 306 -13.90 -13.18 14.65
N LYS A 307 -14.03 -13.48 13.35
CA LYS A 307 -13.39 -14.65 12.71
C LYS A 307 -11.87 -14.51 12.67
N TYR A 308 -11.38 -13.30 12.45
CA TYR A 308 -9.94 -13.03 12.24
C TYR A 308 -9.26 -12.43 13.47
N ILE A 309 -9.97 -11.58 14.20
CA ILE A 309 -9.44 -10.88 15.38
C ILE A 309 -10.11 -11.48 16.62
N THR A 310 -9.49 -12.50 17.21
CA THR A 310 -9.97 -13.06 18.48
C THR A 310 -9.67 -12.07 19.59
N ALA A 311 -10.73 -11.64 20.31
CA ALA A 311 -10.55 -10.87 21.55
C ALA A 311 -9.77 -11.75 22.56
N GLU A 312 -8.63 -11.26 23.05
CA GLU A 312 -7.87 -11.88 24.13
C GLU A 312 -8.57 -11.69 25.48
#